data_5aafadcb029b7f675d3fa566d2052755
#
_entry.id   5aafadcb029b7f675d3fa566d2052755
#
_cell.length_a   1.000
_cell.length_b   1.000
_cell.length_c   1.000
_cell.angle_alpha   90.00
_cell.angle_beta   90.00
_cell.angle_gamma   90.00
#
_symmetry.space_group_name_H-M   'P 1'
#
loop_
_entity.id
_entity.type
_entity.pdbx_description
1 polymer ?
#
loop_
_entity_poly.entity_id
_entity_poly.type
_entity_poly.pdbx_seq_one_letter_code
_entity_poly.pdbx_strand_id
1 'polypeptide(L)'
;MDLAIEFFSRLLTQFQSPALAFLLGGMVLAAAGSKLQIPDAIYKFCVYMLLMRIGLEGGMEIREAELGEMLLPAAIAVVVGCAIVVVGRYTLAALPGVRTEDGIATAGLFGAVSASTLAAAMVMLEEQDVFYEAWVPALYPFMDIPALIVAIVLANVYLAKRKGGARQKLGIGSVIADSLRGSALSALLLGLVLGLLTRPELVYEGFYDPLFRGLLSILMLTMGMEAWTRLSELRSVAHWYAVYG
;
A
#
# COMPACT_ATOMS: atom_id res chain seq x y z
N MET A 1 32.64 -12.42 11.50
CA MET A 1 32.94 -12.19 10.06
C MET A 1 31.90 -12.92 9.20
N ASP A 2 31.48 -14.11 9.63
CA ASP A 2 30.51 -14.93 8.88
C ASP A 2 29.09 -14.30 8.77
N LEU A 3 28.62 -13.66 9.83
CA LEU A 3 27.28 -13.03 9.84
C LEU A 3 27.16 -11.86 8.85
N ALA A 4 28.22 -11.08 8.68
CA ALA A 4 28.27 -9.99 7.71
C ALA A 4 28.34 -10.54 6.27
N ILE A 5 29.14 -11.59 6.03
CA ILE A 5 29.25 -12.24 4.74
C ILE A 5 27.91 -12.90 4.36
N GLU A 6 27.25 -13.56 5.30
CA GLU A 6 25.94 -14.15 5.10
C GLU A 6 24.88 -13.08 4.83
N PHE A 7 24.89 -11.98 5.56
CA PHE A 7 24.02 -10.83 5.32
C PHE A 7 24.22 -10.26 3.90
N PHE A 8 25.47 -9.99 3.50
CA PHE A 8 25.75 -9.48 2.16
C PHE A 8 25.42 -10.46 1.05
N SER A 9 25.64 -11.77 1.27
CA SER A 9 25.28 -12.80 0.29
C SER A 9 23.77 -12.90 0.11
N ARG A 10 22.98 -12.88 1.19
CA ARG A 10 21.52 -12.84 1.16
C ARG A 10 21.00 -11.57 0.48
N LEU A 11 21.60 -10.43 0.75
CA LEU A 11 21.26 -9.15 0.14
C LEU A 11 21.52 -9.16 -1.35
N LEU A 12 22.65 -9.71 -1.82
CA LEU A 12 22.97 -9.88 -3.23
C LEU A 12 22.00 -10.86 -3.92
N THR A 13 21.61 -11.92 -3.24
CA THR A 13 20.63 -12.88 -3.78
C THR A 13 19.24 -12.22 -3.92
N GLN A 14 18.84 -11.37 -2.97
CA GLN A 14 17.60 -10.62 -3.07
C GLN A 14 17.59 -9.63 -4.26
N PHE A 15 18.72 -9.00 -4.58
CA PHE A 15 18.82 -8.14 -5.78
C PHE A 15 18.66 -8.92 -7.09
N GLN A 16 18.78 -10.24 -7.07
CA GLN A 16 18.53 -11.10 -8.22
C GLN A 16 17.07 -11.53 -8.34
N SER A 17 16.22 -11.23 -7.33
CA SER A 17 14.78 -11.49 -7.45
C SER A 17 14.20 -10.64 -8.59
N PRO A 18 13.31 -11.20 -9.43
CA PRO A 18 12.73 -10.49 -10.56
C PRO A 18 12.08 -9.17 -10.14
N ALA A 19 11.33 -9.15 -9.04
CA ALA A 19 10.66 -7.97 -8.55
C ALA A 19 11.63 -6.81 -8.26
N LEU A 20 12.68 -7.09 -7.47
CA LEU A 20 13.70 -6.07 -7.15
C LEU A 20 14.55 -5.71 -8.36
N ALA A 21 14.87 -6.64 -9.25
CA ALA A 21 15.61 -6.35 -10.47
C ALA A 21 14.87 -5.36 -11.37
N PHE A 22 13.54 -5.52 -11.54
CA PHE A 22 12.72 -4.56 -12.28
C PHE A 22 12.61 -3.20 -11.58
N LEU A 23 12.50 -3.17 -10.24
CA LEU A 23 12.48 -1.92 -9.46
C LEU A 23 13.80 -1.16 -9.66
N LEU A 24 14.95 -1.83 -9.45
CA LEU A 24 16.27 -1.22 -9.64
C LEU A 24 16.51 -0.84 -11.09
N GLY A 25 16.07 -1.68 -12.04
CA GLY A 25 16.11 -1.36 -13.47
C GLY A 25 15.33 -0.09 -13.80
N GLY A 26 14.16 0.11 -13.21
CA GLY A 26 13.37 1.33 -13.32
C GLY A 26 14.11 2.55 -12.76
N MET A 27 14.73 2.44 -11.61
CA MET A 27 15.55 3.51 -11.02
C MET A 27 16.72 3.87 -11.95
N VAL A 28 17.42 2.88 -12.49
CA VAL A 28 18.57 3.09 -13.41
C VAL A 28 18.10 3.75 -14.71
N LEU A 29 16.99 3.32 -15.29
CA LEU A 29 16.43 3.93 -16.49
C LEU A 29 16.09 5.41 -16.27
N ALA A 30 15.44 5.73 -15.16
CA ALA A 30 15.12 7.11 -14.80
C ALA A 30 16.40 7.94 -14.54
N ALA A 31 17.38 7.36 -13.84
CA ALA A 31 18.68 7.99 -13.60
C ALA A 31 19.45 8.29 -14.90
N ALA A 32 19.35 7.41 -15.88
CA ALA A 32 19.95 7.56 -17.20
C ALA A 32 19.20 8.54 -18.12
N GLY A 33 18.10 9.15 -17.66
CA GLY A 33 17.29 10.09 -18.45
C GLY A 33 16.50 9.42 -19.56
N SER A 34 16.11 8.14 -19.40
CA SER A 34 15.28 7.43 -20.36
C SER A 34 13.95 8.16 -20.59
N LYS A 35 13.50 8.17 -21.85
CA LYS A 35 12.18 8.68 -22.23
C LYS A 35 11.06 7.65 -22.07
N LEU A 36 11.36 6.47 -21.51
CA LEU A 36 10.36 5.48 -21.24
C LEU A 36 9.34 6.05 -20.23
N GLN A 37 8.08 6.06 -20.62
CA GLN A 37 6.98 6.49 -19.77
C GLN A 37 5.88 5.43 -19.84
N ILE A 38 5.49 4.92 -18.70
CA ILE A 38 4.34 4.03 -18.60
C ILE A 38 3.13 4.90 -18.30
N PRO A 39 2.12 4.93 -19.20
CA PRO A 39 0.90 5.71 -18.97
C PRO A 39 0.24 5.35 -17.65
N ASP A 40 -0.26 6.33 -16.93
CA ASP A 40 -0.93 6.16 -15.62
C ASP A 40 -2.10 5.14 -15.68
N ALA A 41 -2.79 5.07 -16.82
CA ALA A 41 -3.85 4.08 -17.04
C ALA A 41 -3.31 2.63 -17.03
N ILE A 42 -2.13 2.39 -17.58
CA ILE A 42 -1.49 1.06 -17.57
C ILE A 42 -1.02 0.71 -16.16
N TYR A 43 -0.40 1.66 -15.45
CA TYR A 43 -0.02 1.46 -14.06
C TYR A 43 -1.23 1.08 -13.19
N LYS A 44 -2.33 1.85 -13.27
CA LYS A 44 -3.57 1.57 -12.54
C LYS A 44 -4.18 0.22 -12.93
N PHE A 45 -4.16 -0.12 -14.21
CA PHE A 45 -4.63 -1.42 -14.68
C PHE A 45 -3.83 -2.57 -14.05
N CYS A 46 -2.49 -2.48 -14.02
CA CYS A 46 -1.66 -3.48 -13.35
C CYS A 46 -2.03 -3.62 -11.86
N VAL A 47 -2.19 -2.49 -11.16
CA VAL A 47 -2.59 -2.50 -9.74
C VAL A 47 -3.95 -3.18 -9.56
N TYR A 48 -4.95 -2.87 -10.40
CA TYR A 48 -6.29 -3.47 -10.27
C TYR A 48 -6.27 -4.96 -10.55
N MET A 49 -5.51 -5.41 -11.56
CA MET A 49 -5.37 -6.82 -11.89
C MET A 49 -4.70 -7.61 -10.77
N LEU A 50 -3.63 -7.06 -10.18
CA LEU A 50 -2.92 -7.66 -9.06
C LEU A 50 -3.82 -7.76 -7.82
N LEU A 51 -4.55 -6.68 -7.49
CA LEU A 51 -5.46 -6.67 -6.35
C LEU A 51 -6.68 -7.58 -6.57
N MET A 52 -7.17 -7.68 -7.80
CA MET A 52 -8.25 -8.62 -8.14
C MET A 52 -7.77 -10.07 -7.95
N ARG A 53 -6.56 -10.40 -8.41
CA ARG A 53 -5.95 -11.73 -8.20
C ARG A 53 -5.84 -12.05 -6.72
N ILE A 54 -5.24 -11.14 -5.94
CA ILE A 54 -5.07 -11.28 -4.48
C ILE A 54 -6.43 -11.41 -3.78
N GLY A 55 -7.42 -10.62 -4.20
CA GLY A 55 -8.77 -10.72 -3.66
C GLY A 55 -9.43 -12.06 -3.96
N LEU A 56 -9.34 -12.55 -5.21
CA LEU A 56 -9.89 -13.87 -5.60
C LEU A 56 -9.27 -14.99 -4.77
N GLU A 57 -7.94 -15.02 -4.66
CA GLU A 57 -7.19 -16.00 -3.88
C GLU A 57 -7.59 -15.97 -2.41
N GLY A 58 -7.49 -14.79 -1.77
CA GLY A 58 -7.90 -14.61 -0.38
C GLY A 58 -9.37 -14.97 -0.14
N GLY A 59 -10.27 -14.69 -1.09
CA GLY A 59 -11.68 -15.09 -1.00
C GLY A 59 -11.89 -16.60 -1.10
N MET A 60 -11.17 -17.29 -1.98
CA MET A 60 -11.21 -18.76 -2.08
C MET A 60 -10.71 -19.42 -0.81
N GLU A 61 -9.60 -18.92 -0.26
CA GLU A 61 -8.98 -19.45 0.95
C GLU A 61 -9.80 -19.14 2.23
N ILE A 62 -10.37 -17.93 2.34
CA ILE A 62 -11.28 -17.58 3.45
C ILE A 62 -12.54 -18.46 3.43
N ARG A 63 -13.00 -18.89 2.25
CA ARG A 63 -14.12 -19.84 2.14
C ARG A 63 -13.83 -21.18 2.83
N GLU A 64 -12.56 -21.55 2.91
CA GLU A 64 -12.09 -22.80 3.52
C GLU A 64 -11.57 -22.61 4.95
N ALA A 65 -11.29 -21.37 5.37
CA ALA A 65 -10.73 -21.02 6.68
C ALA A 65 -11.80 -20.74 7.73
N GLU A 66 -11.39 -20.75 9.00
CA GLU A 66 -12.22 -20.31 10.13
C GLU A 66 -12.17 -18.78 10.28
N LEU A 67 -13.27 -18.09 9.94
CA LEU A 67 -13.39 -16.61 10.04
C LEU A 67 -13.06 -16.06 11.43
N GLY A 68 -13.15 -16.87 12.48
CA GLY A 68 -12.81 -16.47 13.84
C GLY A 68 -11.34 -16.08 14.03
N GLU A 69 -10.44 -16.68 13.26
CA GLU A 69 -9.00 -16.41 13.33
C GLU A 69 -8.62 -15.02 12.81
N MET A 70 -9.39 -14.46 11.86
CA MET A 70 -9.15 -13.13 11.29
C MET A 70 -9.56 -11.99 12.23
N LEU A 71 -10.45 -12.23 13.21
CA LEU A 71 -11.04 -11.15 14.01
C LEU A 71 -10.02 -10.39 14.85
N LEU A 72 -9.11 -11.10 15.50
CA LEU A 72 -8.05 -10.49 16.31
C LEU A 72 -7.03 -9.73 15.45
N PRO A 73 -6.48 -10.29 14.36
CA PRO A 73 -5.64 -9.55 13.43
C PRO A 73 -6.30 -8.30 12.84
N ALA A 74 -7.59 -8.38 12.47
CA ALA A 74 -8.32 -7.22 11.96
C ALA A 74 -8.44 -6.11 13.02
N ALA A 75 -8.74 -6.46 14.27
CA ALA A 75 -8.76 -5.49 15.36
C ALA A 75 -7.37 -4.85 15.59
N ILE A 76 -6.31 -5.64 15.54
CA ILE A 76 -4.93 -5.13 15.65
C ILE A 76 -4.60 -4.20 14.48
N ALA A 77 -4.98 -4.54 13.25
CA ALA A 77 -4.76 -3.69 12.07
C ALA A 77 -5.42 -2.31 12.23
N VAL A 78 -6.68 -2.27 12.71
CA VAL A 78 -7.38 -1.02 13.05
C VAL A 78 -6.59 -0.21 14.07
N VAL A 79 -6.16 -0.84 15.16
CA VAL A 79 -5.43 -0.17 16.25
C VAL A 79 -4.10 0.37 15.75
N VAL A 80 -3.34 -0.42 14.99
CA VAL A 80 -2.03 -0.03 14.46
C VAL A 80 -2.16 1.13 13.48
N GLY A 81 -3.09 1.05 12.51
CA GLY A 81 -3.33 2.12 11.56
C GLY A 81 -3.69 3.45 12.26
N CYS A 82 -4.62 3.39 13.21
CA CYS A 82 -4.99 4.57 14.01
C CYS A 82 -3.83 5.10 14.87
N ALA A 83 -3.05 4.20 15.48
CA ALA A 83 -1.90 4.58 16.30
C ALA A 83 -0.83 5.30 15.50
N ILE A 84 -0.53 4.86 14.28
CA ILE A 84 0.42 5.52 13.37
C ILE A 84 -0.03 6.96 13.08
N VAL A 85 -1.32 7.17 12.79
CA VAL A 85 -1.87 8.52 12.57
C VAL A 85 -1.71 9.41 13.81
N VAL A 86 -1.99 8.87 14.99
CA VAL A 86 -1.84 9.61 16.25
C VAL A 86 -0.37 9.95 16.51
N VAL A 87 0.55 9.00 16.35
CA VAL A 87 1.99 9.24 16.46
C VAL A 87 2.45 10.30 15.46
N GLY A 88 2.05 10.18 14.18
CA GLY A 88 2.39 11.13 13.15
C GLY A 88 1.87 12.56 13.44
N ARG A 89 0.70 12.68 14.08
CA ARG A 89 0.20 13.99 14.55
C ARG A 89 1.15 14.66 15.51
N TYR A 90 1.77 13.94 16.42
CA TYR A 90 2.67 14.51 17.44
C TYR A 90 4.13 14.58 16.98
N THR A 91 4.48 13.94 15.88
CA THR A 91 5.82 13.97 15.30
C THR A 91 5.84 14.79 14.02
N LEU A 92 5.26 14.34 12.93
CA LEU A 92 5.27 15.00 11.61
C LEU A 92 4.62 16.39 11.65
N ALA A 93 3.46 16.51 12.29
CA ALA A 93 2.76 17.79 12.39
C ALA A 93 3.40 18.78 13.40
N ALA A 94 4.40 18.34 14.16
CA ALA A 94 5.17 19.18 15.07
C ALA A 94 6.50 19.65 14.49
N LEU A 95 6.89 19.18 13.28
CA LEU A 95 8.15 19.56 12.65
C LEU A 95 8.14 21.05 12.26
N PRO A 96 9.28 21.75 12.47
CA PRO A 96 9.40 23.16 12.08
C PRO A 96 9.25 23.30 10.57
N GLY A 97 8.44 24.29 10.15
CA GLY A 97 8.18 24.55 8.72
C GLY A 97 7.09 23.70 8.08
N VAL A 98 6.55 22.70 8.77
CA VAL A 98 5.43 21.88 8.31
C VAL A 98 4.11 22.46 8.79
N ARG A 99 3.15 22.65 7.88
CA ARG A 99 1.79 23.01 8.27
C ARG A 99 1.15 21.82 8.98
N THR A 100 0.53 22.07 10.13
CA THR A 100 -0.02 20.99 10.96
C THR A 100 -1.06 20.14 10.19
N GLU A 101 -1.88 20.77 9.35
CA GLU A 101 -2.84 20.08 8.50
C GLU A 101 -2.17 19.14 7.50
N ASP A 102 -1.04 19.54 6.90
CA ASP A 102 -0.28 18.71 5.95
C ASP A 102 0.40 17.54 6.68
N GLY A 103 0.96 17.81 7.87
CA GLY A 103 1.53 16.76 8.72
C GLY A 103 0.50 15.71 9.17
N ILE A 104 -0.74 16.13 9.49
CA ILE A 104 -1.82 15.20 9.81
C ILE A 104 -2.25 14.39 8.59
N ALA A 105 -2.35 15.03 7.41
CA ALA A 105 -2.69 14.35 6.17
C ALA A 105 -1.64 13.30 5.81
N THR A 106 -0.35 13.66 5.92
CA THR A 106 0.77 12.72 5.72
C THR A 106 0.73 11.56 6.72
N ALA A 107 0.44 11.84 7.99
CA ALA A 107 0.27 10.80 9.02
C ALA A 107 -0.87 9.83 8.66
N GLY A 108 -1.95 10.34 8.05
CA GLY A 108 -3.05 9.52 7.52
C GLY A 108 -2.57 8.55 6.42
N LEU A 109 -1.75 9.05 5.50
CA LEU A 109 -1.17 8.24 4.43
C LEU A 109 -0.19 7.16 4.96
N PHE A 110 0.53 7.44 6.05
CA PHE A 110 1.39 6.45 6.70
C PHE A 110 0.60 5.42 7.53
N GLY A 111 -0.53 5.81 8.09
CA GLY A 111 -1.44 4.89 8.79
C GLY A 111 -2.25 4.01 7.84
N ALA A 112 -2.47 4.49 6.62
CA ALA A 112 -3.10 3.74 5.53
C ALA A 112 -2.10 2.80 4.86
N VAL A 113 -2.61 1.81 4.12
CA VAL A 113 -1.77 0.85 3.38
C VAL A 113 -1.74 1.21 1.90
N SER A 114 -0.55 1.24 1.30
CA SER A 114 -0.43 1.40 -0.14
C SER A 114 -0.80 0.10 -0.86
N ALA A 115 -1.84 0.13 -1.69
CA ALA A 115 -2.31 -1.02 -2.45
C ALA A 115 -1.22 -1.64 -3.35
N SER A 116 -0.40 -0.79 -4.00
CA SER A 116 0.70 -1.27 -4.83
C SER A 116 1.83 -1.89 -4.01
N THR A 117 2.12 -1.33 -2.82
CA THR A 117 3.11 -1.88 -1.90
C THR A 117 2.64 -3.21 -1.31
N LEU A 118 1.35 -3.32 -0.96
CA LEU A 118 0.76 -4.57 -0.52
C LEU A 118 0.92 -5.65 -1.61
N ALA A 119 0.48 -5.36 -2.84
CA ALA A 119 0.63 -6.29 -3.95
C ALA A 119 2.09 -6.73 -4.14
N ALA A 120 3.03 -5.79 -4.09
CA ALA A 120 4.45 -6.10 -4.21
C ALA A 120 4.96 -6.98 -3.05
N ALA A 121 4.54 -6.70 -1.82
CA ALA A 121 4.94 -7.47 -0.64
C ALA A 121 4.42 -8.91 -0.70
N MET A 122 3.15 -9.10 -1.09
CA MET A 122 2.55 -10.44 -1.22
C MET A 122 3.32 -11.30 -2.22
N VAL A 123 3.68 -10.71 -3.37
CA VAL A 123 4.49 -11.44 -4.37
C VAL A 123 5.87 -11.79 -3.85
N MET A 124 6.54 -10.87 -3.17
CA MET A 124 7.87 -11.17 -2.60
C MET A 124 7.80 -12.33 -1.60
N LEU A 125 6.70 -12.42 -0.83
CA LEU A 125 6.49 -13.55 0.08
C LEU A 125 6.29 -14.84 -0.70
N GLU A 126 5.48 -14.84 -1.76
CA GLU A 126 5.27 -16.00 -2.64
C GLU A 126 6.57 -16.43 -3.35
N GLU A 127 7.36 -15.49 -3.91
CA GLU A 127 8.64 -15.81 -4.56
C GLU A 127 9.68 -16.43 -3.60
N GLN A 128 9.55 -16.17 -2.31
CA GLN A 128 10.46 -16.69 -1.27
C GLN A 128 9.89 -17.90 -0.53
N ASP A 129 8.76 -18.44 -0.97
CA ASP A 129 8.03 -19.53 -0.31
C ASP A 129 7.76 -19.23 1.18
N VAL A 130 7.54 -17.96 1.52
CA VAL A 130 7.19 -17.55 2.88
C VAL A 130 5.69 -17.69 3.06
N PHE A 131 5.30 -18.61 3.93
CA PHE A 131 3.89 -18.83 4.28
C PHE A 131 3.29 -17.60 4.97
N TYR A 132 2.11 -17.23 4.56
CA TYR A 132 1.24 -16.26 5.23
C TYR A 132 -0.21 -16.74 5.17
N GLU A 133 -1.01 -16.29 6.15
CA GLU A 133 -2.40 -16.68 6.23
C GLU A 133 -3.23 -16.06 5.09
N ALA A 134 -4.16 -16.82 4.56
CA ALA A 134 -5.05 -16.47 3.46
C ALA A 134 -5.81 -15.16 3.64
N TRP A 135 -6.17 -14.84 4.87
CA TRP A 135 -6.92 -13.64 5.22
C TRP A 135 -6.04 -12.37 5.31
N VAL A 136 -4.71 -12.47 5.20
CA VAL A 136 -3.81 -11.31 5.31
C VAL A 136 -4.15 -10.18 4.32
N PRO A 137 -4.42 -10.44 3.03
CA PRO A 137 -4.86 -9.40 2.10
C PRO A 137 -6.17 -8.72 2.51
N ALA A 138 -7.06 -9.46 3.15
CA ALA A 138 -8.35 -8.93 3.63
C ALA A 138 -8.20 -7.96 4.82
N LEU A 139 -7.03 -7.89 5.47
CA LEU A 139 -6.74 -6.88 6.50
C LEU A 139 -6.58 -5.47 5.94
N TYR A 140 -6.31 -5.32 4.65
CA TYR A 140 -6.10 -4.03 4.00
C TYR A 140 -7.16 -2.97 4.36
N PRO A 141 -8.46 -3.19 4.18
CA PRO A 141 -9.48 -2.20 4.51
C PRO A 141 -9.59 -1.90 6.00
N PHE A 142 -9.25 -2.86 6.86
CA PHE A 142 -9.30 -2.67 8.32
C PHE A 142 -8.20 -1.75 8.83
N MET A 143 -7.08 -1.63 8.13
CA MET A 143 -6.03 -0.67 8.45
C MET A 143 -6.26 0.66 7.73
N ASP A 144 -6.55 0.63 6.43
CA ASP A 144 -6.65 1.78 5.54
C ASP A 144 -7.79 2.74 5.95
N ILE A 145 -9.03 2.23 6.02
CA ILE A 145 -10.22 3.05 6.25
C ILE A 145 -10.20 3.75 7.60
N PRO A 146 -9.95 3.08 8.75
CA PRO A 146 -9.92 3.74 10.04
C PRO A 146 -8.80 4.78 10.16
N ALA A 147 -7.62 4.52 9.60
CA ALA A 147 -6.52 5.47 9.60
C ALA A 147 -6.89 6.76 8.87
N LEU A 148 -7.48 6.67 7.67
CA LEU A 148 -7.94 7.82 6.91
C LEU A 148 -9.03 8.60 7.65
N ILE A 149 -10.00 7.90 8.27
CA ILE A 149 -11.05 8.55 9.06
C ILE A 149 -10.44 9.34 10.22
N VAL A 150 -9.53 8.73 10.98
CA VAL A 150 -8.87 9.38 12.12
C VAL A 150 -8.08 10.62 11.66
N ALA A 151 -7.33 10.52 10.56
CA ALA A 151 -6.59 11.65 10.01
C ALA A 151 -7.51 12.80 9.60
N ILE A 152 -8.61 12.52 8.91
CA ILE A 152 -9.58 13.54 8.48
C ILE A 152 -10.27 14.18 9.69
N VAL A 153 -10.66 13.39 10.70
CA VAL A 153 -11.26 13.92 11.93
C VAL A 153 -10.27 14.82 12.65
N LEU A 154 -9.01 14.41 12.82
CA LEU A 154 -7.98 15.22 13.47
C LEU A 154 -7.69 16.52 12.71
N ALA A 155 -7.59 16.47 11.38
CA ALA A 155 -7.39 17.65 10.55
C ALA A 155 -8.57 18.62 10.68
N ASN A 156 -9.81 18.12 10.64
CA ASN A 156 -11.01 18.93 10.79
C ASN A 156 -11.13 19.58 12.18
N VAL A 157 -10.80 18.82 13.24
CA VAL A 157 -10.78 19.37 14.61
C VAL A 157 -9.73 20.48 14.74
N TYR A 158 -8.55 20.29 14.14
CA TYR A 158 -7.50 21.28 14.13
C TYR A 158 -7.92 22.57 13.39
N LEU A 159 -8.45 22.40 12.17
CA LEU A 159 -8.92 23.54 11.34
C LEU A 159 -10.09 24.28 11.97
N ALA A 160 -11.02 23.57 12.62
CA ALA A 160 -12.13 24.18 13.33
C ALA A 160 -11.67 25.05 14.52
N LYS A 161 -10.67 24.58 15.27
CA LYS A 161 -10.06 25.36 16.35
C LYS A 161 -9.36 26.63 15.83
N ARG A 162 -8.73 26.56 14.67
CA ARG A 162 -8.00 27.70 14.07
C ARG A 162 -8.91 28.74 13.43
N LYS A 163 -10.04 28.32 12.82
CA LYS A 163 -10.97 29.21 12.09
C LYS A 163 -12.15 29.71 12.92
N GLY A 164 -12.14 29.59 14.24
CA GLY A 164 -13.19 30.14 15.11
C GLY A 164 -14.56 29.51 14.95
N GLY A 165 -14.66 28.22 14.61
CA GLY A 165 -15.89 27.45 14.74
C GLY A 165 -16.69 27.14 13.46
N ALA A 166 -16.20 27.44 12.26
CA ALA A 166 -16.84 26.96 11.03
C ALA A 166 -16.58 25.44 10.85
N ARG A 167 -17.46 24.63 11.41
CA ARG A 167 -17.47 23.18 11.23
C ARG A 167 -17.84 22.83 9.79
N GLN A 168 -16.90 22.48 8.97
CA GLN A 168 -17.19 21.72 7.77
C GLN A 168 -17.57 20.31 8.22
N LYS A 169 -18.85 19.98 8.19
CA LYS A 169 -19.36 18.63 8.49
C LYS A 169 -18.98 17.68 7.35
N LEU A 170 -17.75 17.18 7.35
CA LEU A 170 -17.46 15.97 6.60
C LEU A 170 -18.11 14.82 7.36
N GLY A 171 -19.17 14.26 6.77
CA GLY A 171 -19.82 13.08 7.36
C GLY A 171 -18.85 11.90 7.33
N ILE A 172 -18.60 11.25 8.47
CA ILE A 172 -17.77 10.02 8.52
C ILE A 172 -18.27 9.00 7.48
N GLY A 173 -19.60 8.92 7.28
CA GLY A 173 -20.19 8.03 6.28
C GLY A 173 -19.75 8.34 4.84
N SER A 174 -19.56 9.61 4.46
CA SER A 174 -19.05 9.95 3.12
C SER A 174 -17.60 9.53 2.95
N VAL A 175 -16.77 9.68 3.99
CA VAL A 175 -15.37 9.26 3.95
C VAL A 175 -15.25 7.73 3.77
N ILE A 176 -16.05 6.97 4.52
CA ILE A 176 -16.11 5.51 4.37
C ILE A 176 -16.57 5.15 2.95
N ALA A 177 -17.65 5.77 2.47
CA ALA A 177 -18.18 5.49 1.14
C ALA A 177 -17.16 5.83 0.04
N ASP A 178 -16.45 6.94 0.16
CA ASP A 178 -15.44 7.35 -0.82
C ASP A 178 -14.21 6.42 -0.79
N SER A 179 -13.80 5.97 0.39
CA SER A 179 -12.73 4.98 0.54
C SER A 179 -13.11 3.63 -0.08
N LEU A 180 -14.32 3.13 0.20
CA LEU A 180 -14.83 1.88 -0.39
C LEU A 180 -15.02 1.97 -1.91
N ARG A 181 -15.30 3.16 -2.44
CA ARG A 181 -15.40 3.43 -3.89
C ARG A 181 -14.04 3.66 -4.54
N GLY A 182 -12.97 3.76 -3.75
CA GLY A 182 -11.61 3.84 -4.27
C GLY A 182 -11.31 2.65 -5.18
N SER A 183 -10.78 2.92 -6.38
CA SER A 183 -10.66 1.91 -7.44
C SER A 183 -9.83 0.69 -7.04
N ALA A 184 -8.75 0.89 -6.29
CA ALA A 184 -7.89 -0.19 -5.79
C ALA A 184 -8.64 -1.08 -4.78
N LEU A 185 -9.26 -0.46 -3.77
CA LEU A 185 -10.03 -1.18 -2.75
C LEU A 185 -11.25 -1.88 -3.37
N SER A 186 -11.95 -1.24 -4.32
CA SER A 186 -13.06 -1.87 -5.03
C SER A 186 -12.62 -3.12 -5.80
N ALA A 187 -11.45 -3.11 -6.44
CA ALA A 187 -10.91 -4.28 -7.14
C ALA A 187 -10.58 -5.43 -6.17
N LEU A 188 -9.92 -5.12 -5.05
CA LEU A 188 -9.62 -6.10 -4.01
C LEU A 188 -10.89 -6.72 -3.42
N LEU A 189 -11.83 -5.87 -2.99
CA LEU A 189 -13.08 -6.33 -2.37
C LEU A 189 -13.96 -7.13 -3.35
N LEU A 190 -14.01 -6.71 -4.62
CA LEU A 190 -14.73 -7.47 -5.64
C LEU A 190 -14.11 -8.87 -5.82
N GLY A 191 -12.78 -8.95 -5.94
CA GLY A 191 -12.06 -10.22 -6.01
C GLY A 191 -12.38 -11.11 -4.80
N LEU A 192 -12.28 -10.56 -3.59
CA LEU A 192 -12.55 -11.26 -2.34
C LEU A 192 -13.99 -11.80 -2.27
N VAL A 193 -14.98 -10.98 -2.63
CA VAL A 193 -16.39 -11.39 -2.65
C VAL A 193 -16.63 -12.47 -3.71
N LEU A 194 -16.05 -12.34 -4.89
CA LEU A 194 -16.17 -13.35 -5.93
C LEU A 194 -15.47 -14.65 -5.53
N GLY A 195 -14.28 -14.60 -4.94
CA GLY A 195 -13.58 -15.76 -4.42
C GLY A 195 -14.38 -16.49 -3.35
N LEU A 196 -14.99 -15.73 -2.44
CA LEU A 196 -15.80 -16.28 -1.34
C LEU A 196 -17.13 -16.90 -1.82
N LEU A 197 -17.83 -16.22 -2.75
CA LEU A 197 -19.21 -16.57 -3.11
C LEU A 197 -19.31 -17.40 -4.39
N THR A 198 -18.28 -17.46 -5.22
CA THR A 198 -18.29 -18.17 -6.51
C THR A 198 -17.21 -19.25 -6.54
N ARG A 199 -17.04 -19.88 -7.69
CA ARG A 199 -15.97 -20.84 -7.97
C ARG A 199 -15.11 -20.35 -9.13
N PRO A 200 -14.24 -19.35 -8.88
CA PRO A 200 -13.49 -18.70 -9.94
C PRO A 200 -12.21 -19.43 -10.34
N GLU A 201 -11.96 -20.66 -9.85
CA GLU A 201 -10.71 -21.40 -9.97
C GLU A 201 -10.21 -21.45 -11.42
N LEU A 202 -11.09 -21.76 -12.39
CA LEU A 202 -10.72 -21.82 -13.82
C LEU A 202 -10.23 -20.48 -14.37
N VAL A 203 -10.85 -19.37 -13.95
CA VAL A 203 -10.45 -18.02 -14.38
C VAL A 203 -9.19 -17.58 -13.64
N TYR A 204 -9.09 -17.94 -12.37
CA TYR A 204 -7.92 -17.67 -11.56
C TYR A 204 -6.67 -18.36 -12.16
N GLU A 205 -6.70 -19.66 -12.32
CA GLU A 205 -5.58 -20.46 -12.83
C GLU A 205 -5.26 -20.18 -14.31
N GLY A 206 -6.28 -19.93 -15.13
CA GLY A 206 -6.12 -19.72 -16.58
C GLY A 206 -5.74 -18.31 -16.99
N PHE A 207 -5.99 -17.30 -16.14
CA PHE A 207 -5.81 -15.90 -16.50
C PHE A 207 -5.05 -15.10 -15.46
N TYR A 208 -5.55 -15.02 -14.21
CA TYR A 208 -4.97 -14.11 -13.21
C TYR A 208 -3.59 -14.57 -12.74
N ASP A 209 -3.44 -15.84 -12.42
CA ASP A 209 -2.19 -16.37 -11.90
C ASP A 209 -1.03 -16.35 -12.93
N PRO A 210 -1.20 -16.77 -14.19
CA PRO A 210 -0.13 -16.69 -15.20
C PRO A 210 0.31 -15.26 -15.52
N LEU A 211 -0.61 -14.27 -15.45
CA LEU A 211 -0.30 -12.88 -15.75
C LEU A 211 0.39 -12.15 -14.60
N PHE A 212 0.31 -12.69 -13.39
CA PHE A 212 0.71 -12.04 -12.18
C PHE A 212 2.17 -11.54 -12.19
N ARG A 213 3.12 -12.42 -12.52
CA ARG A 213 4.55 -12.07 -12.55
C ARG A 213 4.87 -11.00 -13.59
N GLY A 214 4.20 -11.03 -14.75
CA GLY A 214 4.37 -10.03 -15.79
C GLY A 214 3.83 -8.65 -15.36
N LEU A 215 2.62 -8.60 -14.81
CA LEU A 215 2.01 -7.37 -14.32
C LEU A 215 2.81 -6.76 -13.16
N LEU A 216 3.32 -7.60 -12.26
CA LEU A 216 4.20 -7.17 -11.20
C LEU A 216 5.49 -6.55 -11.72
N SER A 217 6.12 -7.17 -12.72
CA SER A 217 7.35 -6.64 -13.30
C SER A 217 7.15 -5.21 -13.84
N ILE A 218 6.02 -4.96 -14.51
CA ILE A 218 5.66 -3.62 -15.00
C ILE A 218 5.41 -2.66 -13.82
N LEU A 219 4.72 -3.11 -12.78
CA LEU A 219 4.47 -2.33 -11.58
C LEU A 219 5.78 -1.94 -10.90
N MET A 220 6.68 -2.90 -10.68
CA MET A 220 7.98 -2.68 -10.05
C MET A 220 8.86 -1.74 -10.86
N LEU A 221 8.89 -1.90 -12.19
CA LEU A 221 9.61 -0.98 -13.09
C LEU A 221 9.11 0.45 -12.93
N THR A 222 7.78 0.64 -12.92
CA THR A 222 7.16 1.96 -12.77
C THR A 222 7.46 2.56 -11.41
N MET A 223 7.32 1.78 -10.34
CA MET A 223 7.65 2.21 -8.97
C MET A 223 9.13 2.60 -8.84
N GLY A 224 10.04 1.86 -9.50
CA GLY A 224 11.45 2.19 -9.52
C GLY A 224 11.73 3.54 -10.21
N MET A 225 11.10 3.79 -11.34
CA MET A 225 11.22 5.08 -12.07
C MET A 225 10.69 6.23 -11.22
N GLU A 226 9.54 6.05 -10.58
CA GLU A 226 8.95 7.05 -9.69
C GLU A 226 9.80 7.28 -8.44
N ALA A 227 10.32 6.22 -7.82
CA ALA A 227 11.22 6.32 -6.67
C ALA A 227 12.46 7.17 -6.98
N TRP A 228 13.09 6.95 -8.13
CA TRP A 228 14.23 7.79 -8.56
C TRP A 228 13.83 9.26 -8.72
N THR A 229 12.70 9.52 -9.38
CA THR A 229 12.20 10.88 -9.57
C THR A 229 11.98 11.57 -8.25
N ARG A 230 11.31 10.93 -7.31
CA ARG A 230 11.07 11.46 -5.95
C ARG A 230 12.37 11.68 -5.18
N LEU A 231 13.30 10.72 -5.23
CA LEU A 231 14.61 10.87 -4.58
C LEU A 231 15.42 12.03 -5.17
N SER A 232 15.36 12.25 -6.47
CA SER A 232 16.03 13.37 -7.13
C SER A 232 15.43 14.73 -6.75
N GLU A 233 14.11 14.82 -6.62
CA GLU A 233 13.41 15.99 -6.11
C GLU A 233 13.80 16.29 -4.64
N LEU A 234 13.83 15.28 -3.79
CA LEU A 234 14.23 15.40 -2.38
C LEU A 234 15.68 15.90 -2.25
N ARG A 235 16.57 15.48 -3.14
CA ARG A 235 17.96 15.93 -3.14
C ARG A 235 18.09 17.44 -3.37
N SER A 236 17.13 18.06 -4.06
CA SER A 236 17.08 19.51 -4.32
C SER A 236 16.45 20.29 -3.18
N VAL A 237 15.64 19.64 -2.31
CA VAL A 237 14.90 20.25 -1.20
C VAL A 237 15.21 19.44 0.07
N ALA A 238 16.47 19.49 0.53
CA ALA A 238 16.94 18.76 1.73
C ALA A 238 16.24 19.27 2.99
N HIS A 239 15.03 18.83 3.25
CA HIS A 239 14.30 19.04 4.51
C HIS A 239 14.40 17.79 5.40
N TRP A 240 14.49 17.99 6.72
CA TRP A 240 14.41 16.94 7.73
C TRP A 240 13.20 16.00 7.57
N TYR A 241 12.19 16.45 6.83
CA TYR A 241 11.01 15.67 6.46
C TYR A 241 11.33 14.43 5.62
N ALA A 242 12.38 14.50 4.79
CA ALA A 242 12.84 13.39 3.96
C ALA A 242 13.53 12.26 4.76
N VAL A 243 13.99 12.57 5.97
CA VAL A 243 14.64 11.60 6.87
C VAL A 243 13.60 10.81 7.68
N TYR A 244 12.37 11.30 7.73
CA TYR A 244 11.30 10.68 8.50
C TYR A 244 10.47 9.66 7.70
N GLY A 245 10.39 9.77 6.39
CA GLY A 245 9.71 8.84 5.47
C GLY A 245 10.65 7.79 4.91
#